data_0d360cbade034d4adacbea3219431c28
#
_entry.id   0d360cbade034d4adacbea3219431c28
#
_cell.length_a   1.000
_cell.length_b   1.000
_cell.length_c   1.000
_cell.angle_alpha   90.00
_cell.angle_beta   90.00
_cell.angle_gamma   90.00
#
_symmetry.space_group_name_H-M   'P 1'
#
loop_
_entity.id
_entity.type
_entity.pdbx_description
1 polymer ?
#
loop_
_entity_poly.entity_id
_entity_poly.type
_entity_poly.pdbx_seq_one_letter_code
_entity_poly.pdbx_strand_id
1 'polypeptide(L)'
;MTDRVSRVRGVVEAARAIAHDSALFEALLPSTGLSREGVRLALDEHLELEPSDEELARLIASTTPCVHVHVILSANVFVGALRAIAIARASSERVTVRPSSREPHFASALVQAIGHPDVQLSGLAPSEGEIHVYGHDETITDVVARAASGVVVRGHGAGLGVALIDVEADLQACARSLARDVVPFDQRGCLSPRVA
;
A
#
# COMPACT_ATOMS: atom_id res chain seq x y z
N MET A 1 -0.79 -3.86 23.30
CA MET A 1 -0.01 -2.92 22.46
C MET A 1 1.20 -3.59 21.82
N THR A 2 2.01 -4.30 22.58
CA THR A 2 3.23 -5.01 22.09
C THR A 2 2.97 -5.97 20.94
N ASP A 3 1.89 -6.72 20.97
CA ASP A 3 1.53 -7.69 19.93
C ASP A 3 1.19 -7.04 18.56
N ARG A 4 0.46 -5.91 18.56
CA ARG A 4 0.12 -5.18 17.33
C ARG A 4 1.38 -4.61 16.65
N VAL A 5 2.31 -4.06 17.42
CA VAL A 5 3.60 -3.58 16.92
C VAL A 5 4.40 -4.75 16.30
N SER A 6 4.44 -5.90 16.98
CA SER A 6 5.12 -7.09 16.49
C SER A 6 4.55 -7.56 15.14
N ARG A 7 3.22 -7.57 15.00
CA ARG A 7 2.56 -7.91 13.73
C ARG A 7 2.96 -6.98 12.58
N VAL A 8 2.98 -5.67 12.83
CA VAL A 8 3.40 -4.68 11.82
C VAL A 8 4.88 -4.86 11.45
N ARG A 9 5.75 -5.04 12.46
CA ARG A 9 7.18 -5.30 12.21
C ARG A 9 7.40 -6.58 11.39
N GLY A 10 6.61 -7.63 11.62
CA GLY A 10 6.66 -8.85 10.81
C GLY A 10 6.35 -8.60 9.33
N VAL A 11 5.43 -7.67 9.01
CA VAL A 11 5.18 -7.26 7.61
C VAL A 11 6.38 -6.53 7.02
N VAL A 12 7.02 -5.64 7.79
CA VAL A 12 8.21 -4.90 7.33
C VAL A 12 9.38 -5.84 7.11
N GLU A 13 9.62 -6.79 8.01
CA GLU A 13 10.68 -7.80 7.85
C GLU A 13 10.46 -8.68 6.61
N ALA A 14 9.22 -9.08 6.36
CA ALA A 14 8.85 -9.82 5.15
C ALA A 14 9.12 -8.99 3.89
N ALA A 15 8.82 -7.69 3.91
CA ALA A 15 9.12 -6.80 2.79
C ALA A 15 10.63 -6.64 2.55
N ARG A 16 11.44 -6.53 3.62
CA ARG A 16 12.91 -6.54 3.51
C ARG A 16 13.44 -7.80 2.84
N ALA A 17 12.87 -8.95 3.20
CA ALA A 17 13.31 -10.24 2.66
C ALA A 17 13.10 -10.35 1.14
N ILE A 18 12.09 -9.67 0.58
CA ILE A 18 11.77 -9.72 -0.85
C ILE A 18 12.23 -8.50 -1.64
N ALA A 19 12.68 -7.42 -1.00
CA ALA A 19 13.01 -6.14 -1.67
C ALA A 19 14.08 -6.30 -2.77
N HIS A 20 15.00 -7.25 -2.60
CA HIS A 20 16.08 -7.51 -3.55
C HIS A 20 15.94 -8.86 -4.28
N ASP A 21 14.76 -9.47 -4.26
CA ASP A 21 14.49 -10.71 -5.00
C ASP A 21 14.49 -10.44 -6.50
N SER A 22 15.42 -11.09 -7.21
CA SER A 22 15.57 -10.90 -8.65
C SER A 22 14.41 -11.46 -9.46
N ALA A 23 13.75 -12.53 -9.02
CA ALA A 23 12.60 -13.10 -9.70
C ALA A 23 11.38 -12.19 -9.55
N LEU A 24 11.17 -11.62 -8.36
CA LEU A 24 10.14 -10.61 -8.14
C LEU A 24 10.40 -9.37 -8.99
N PHE A 25 11.65 -8.87 -9.01
CA PHE A 25 12.02 -7.71 -9.83
C PHE A 25 11.67 -7.92 -11.32
N GLU A 26 12.05 -9.07 -11.90
CA GLU A 26 11.73 -9.37 -13.30
C GLU A 26 10.22 -9.54 -13.56
N ALA A 27 9.47 -10.05 -12.58
CA ALA A 27 8.00 -10.16 -12.69
C ALA A 27 7.29 -8.80 -12.61
N LEU A 28 7.85 -7.84 -11.88
CA LEU A 28 7.30 -6.50 -11.74
C LEU A 28 7.41 -5.67 -13.03
N LEU A 29 8.42 -5.88 -13.86
CA LEU A 29 8.62 -5.10 -15.09
C LEU A 29 7.40 -5.15 -16.03
N PRO A 30 6.93 -6.32 -16.48
CA PRO A 30 5.79 -6.37 -17.38
C PRO A 30 4.47 -6.02 -16.69
N SER A 31 4.30 -6.32 -15.40
CA SER A 31 3.03 -6.11 -14.69
C SER A 31 2.79 -4.66 -14.30
N THR A 32 3.85 -3.92 -13.98
CA THR A 32 3.77 -2.49 -13.67
C THR A 32 3.84 -1.60 -14.90
N GLY A 33 4.55 -2.05 -15.94
CA GLY A 33 4.89 -1.24 -17.12
C GLY A 33 5.87 -0.12 -16.81
N LEU A 34 6.57 -0.17 -15.68
CA LEU A 34 7.65 0.76 -15.35
C LEU A 34 8.96 0.33 -16.02
N SER A 35 9.88 1.28 -16.20
CA SER A 35 11.25 0.97 -16.60
C SER A 35 11.99 0.18 -15.50
N ARG A 36 13.12 -0.44 -15.83
CA ARG A 36 13.97 -1.13 -14.84
C ARG A 36 14.41 -0.17 -13.72
N GLU A 37 14.76 1.05 -14.10
CA GLU A 37 15.12 2.12 -13.17
C GLU A 37 13.94 2.53 -12.30
N GLY A 38 12.73 2.61 -12.87
CA GLY A 38 11.50 2.94 -12.17
C GLY A 38 11.12 1.88 -11.13
N VAL A 39 11.22 0.59 -11.47
CA VAL A 39 10.99 -0.50 -10.50
C VAL A 39 12.04 -0.48 -9.40
N ARG A 40 13.33 -0.25 -9.76
CA ARG A 40 14.40 -0.16 -8.77
C ARG A 40 14.18 1.00 -7.82
N LEU A 41 13.90 2.20 -8.34
CA LEU A 41 13.57 3.38 -7.55
C LEU A 41 12.41 3.12 -6.58
N ALA A 42 11.38 2.43 -7.04
CA ALA A 42 10.23 2.10 -6.20
C ALA A 42 10.59 1.17 -5.04
N LEU A 43 11.42 0.17 -5.28
CA LEU A 43 11.85 -0.78 -4.25
C LEU A 43 12.87 -0.19 -3.29
N ASP A 44 13.83 0.62 -3.79
CA ASP A 44 14.94 1.13 -3.00
C ASP A 44 14.57 2.38 -2.19
N GLU A 45 13.71 3.27 -2.74
CA GLU A 45 13.43 4.58 -2.14
C GLU A 45 11.98 4.75 -1.65
N HIS A 46 11.02 3.99 -2.21
CA HIS A 46 9.60 4.15 -1.88
C HIS A 46 9.01 2.97 -1.10
N LEU A 47 9.78 1.93 -0.86
CA LEU A 47 9.38 0.83 0.01
C LEU A 47 9.80 1.17 1.46
N GLU A 48 8.81 1.40 2.33
CA GLU A 48 9.01 1.88 3.69
C GLU A 48 9.54 0.77 4.63
N LEU A 49 10.83 0.50 4.56
CA LEU A 49 11.47 -0.61 5.28
C LEU A 49 11.98 -0.25 6.69
N GLU A 50 12.06 1.02 7.04
CA GLU A 50 12.66 1.49 8.30
C GLU A 50 11.72 2.42 9.08
N PRO A 51 10.51 1.95 9.46
CA PRO A 51 9.62 2.77 10.23
C PRO A 51 10.19 3.02 11.63
N SER A 52 10.19 4.26 12.08
CA SER A 52 10.55 4.64 13.44
C SER A 52 9.51 4.13 14.45
N ASP A 53 9.91 4.05 15.73
CA ASP A 53 8.98 3.67 16.80
C ASP A 53 7.81 4.66 16.92
N GLU A 54 8.04 5.94 16.63
CA GLU A 54 6.99 6.96 16.63
C GLU A 54 5.98 6.75 15.50
N GLU A 55 6.43 6.39 14.29
CA GLU A 55 5.56 6.07 13.17
C GLU A 55 4.73 4.82 13.46
N LEU A 56 5.33 3.79 14.02
CA LEU A 56 4.62 2.59 14.46
C LEU A 56 3.58 2.91 15.53
N ALA A 57 3.92 3.74 16.51
CA ALA A 57 2.98 4.16 17.55
C ALA A 57 1.79 4.94 16.96
N ARG A 58 2.06 5.88 16.04
CA ARG A 58 1.02 6.64 15.32
C ARG A 58 0.13 5.74 14.49
N LEU A 59 0.70 4.79 13.74
CA LEU A 59 -0.06 3.81 12.96
C LEU A 59 -0.97 2.98 13.87
N ILE A 60 -0.45 2.46 14.97
CA ILE A 60 -1.24 1.68 15.94
C ILE A 60 -2.38 2.54 16.54
N ALA A 61 -2.09 3.79 16.90
CA ALA A 61 -3.09 4.70 17.47
C ALA A 61 -4.20 5.09 16.48
N SER A 62 -3.89 5.12 15.17
CA SER A 62 -4.85 5.45 14.11
C SER A 62 -5.77 4.29 13.72
N THR A 63 -5.53 3.08 14.23
CA THR A 63 -6.27 1.88 13.85
C THR A 63 -7.11 1.32 15.01
N THR A 64 -8.31 0.84 14.69
CA THR A 64 -9.22 0.18 15.65
C THR A 64 -9.12 -1.33 15.50
N PRO A 65 -9.00 -2.10 16.59
CA PRO A 65 -9.03 -3.56 16.54
C PRO A 65 -10.34 -4.09 15.95
N CYS A 66 -10.24 -5.06 15.05
CA CYS A 66 -11.38 -5.77 14.49
C CYS A 66 -11.06 -7.25 14.26
N VAL A 67 -12.10 -8.06 14.00
CA VAL A 67 -11.96 -9.52 13.89
C VAL A 67 -11.29 -9.98 12.61
N HIS A 68 -11.48 -9.24 11.51
CA HIS A 68 -10.95 -9.56 10.19
C HIS A 68 -10.79 -8.29 9.35
N VAL A 69 -9.68 -8.16 8.64
CA VAL A 69 -9.51 -7.14 7.60
C VAL A 69 -9.28 -7.81 6.26
N HIS A 70 -10.07 -7.44 5.26
CA HIS A 70 -9.86 -7.80 3.87
C HIS A 70 -9.31 -6.61 3.10
N VAL A 71 -8.14 -6.75 2.49
CA VAL A 71 -7.47 -5.69 1.75
C VAL A 71 -7.61 -5.93 0.25
N ILE A 72 -8.22 -4.98 -0.46
CA ILE A 72 -8.31 -4.98 -1.93
C ILE A 72 -7.32 -3.93 -2.46
N LEU A 73 -6.33 -4.37 -3.22
CA LEU A 73 -5.22 -3.53 -3.68
C LEU A 73 -5.40 -3.03 -5.11
N SER A 74 -4.88 -1.82 -5.37
CA SER A 74 -4.71 -1.27 -6.71
C SER A 74 -3.31 -1.62 -7.27
N ALA A 75 -3.12 -1.42 -8.59
CA ALA A 75 -1.84 -1.68 -9.25
C ALA A 75 -0.95 -0.43 -9.43
N ASN A 76 -1.47 0.76 -9.12
CA ASN A 76 -0.79 2.01 -9.52
C ASN A 76 0.54 2.24 -8.78
N VAL A 77 0.55 1.93 -7.48
CA VAL A 77 1.73 2.04 -6.62
C VAL A 77 1.88 0.70 -5.90
N PHE A 78 2.56 -0.25 -6.54
CA PHE A 78 2.64 -1.63 -6.05
C PHE A 78 3.26 -1.74 -4.64
N VAL A 79 4.25 -0.90 -4.32
CA VAL A 79 4.88 -0.86 -2.98
C VAL A 79 3.90 -0.41 -1.88
N GLY A 80 2.81 0.27 -2.23
CA GLY A 80 1.76 0.66 -1.29
C GLY A 80 1.06 -0.53 -0.61
N ALA A 81 1.20 -1.75 -1.17
CA ALA A 81 0.72 -2.97 -0.55
C ALA A 81 1.36 -3.21 0.83
N LEU A 82 2.63 -2.82 1.03
CA LEU A 82 3.29 -2.90 2.35
C LEU A 82 2.50 -2.13 3.40
N ARG A 83 2.23 -0.84 3.15
CA ARG A 83 1.49 0.01 4.09
C ARG A 83 0.06 -0.48 4.31
N ALA A 84 -0.62 -0.88 3.24
CA ALA A 84 -1.99 -1.38 3.33
C ALA A 84 -2.09 -2.64 4.19
N ILE A 85 -1.18 -3.61 4.02
CA ILE A 85 -1.13 -4.84 4.80
C ILE A 85 -0.67 -4.55 6.24
N ALA A 86 0.27 -3.62 6.45
CA ALA A 86 0.72 -3.21 7.77
C ALA A 86 -0.43 -2.58 8.59
N ILE A 87 -1.23 -1.70 7.99
CA ILE A 87 -2.43 -1.11 8.61
C ILE A 87 -3.45 -2.22 8.97
N ALA A 88 -3.69 -3.15 8.06
CA ALA A 88 -4.58 -4.28 8.30
C ALA A 88 -4.08 -5.15 9.47
N ARG A 89 -2.79 -5.45 9.53
CA ARG A 89 -2.17 -6.22 10.63
C ARG A 89 -2.15 -5.45 11.95
N ALA A 90 -2.09 -4.13 11.90
CA ALA A 90 -2.30 -3.30 13.08
C ALA A 90 -3.73 -3.40 13.63
N SER A 91 -4.73 -3.59 12.79
CA SER A 91 -6.15 -3.70 13.17
C SER A 91 -6.55 -5.12 13.52
N SER A 92 -6.04 -6.15 12.83
CA SER A 92 -6.49 -7.52 12.97
C SER A 92 -5.36 -8.55 12.92
N GLU A 93 -5.54 -9.67 13.58
CA GLU A 93 -4.72 -10.86 13.39
C GLU A 93 -5.04 -11.54 12.07
N ARG A 94 -6.33 -11.60 11.73
CA ARG A 94 -6.80 -12.23 10.50
C ARG A 94 -6.86 -11.19 9.38
N VAL A 95 -6.00 -11.37 8.37
CA VAL A 95 -5.92 -10.50 7.21
C VAL A 95 -6.00 -11.33 5.94
N THR A 96 -6.92 -10.97 5.06
CA THR A 96 -6.95 -11.53 3.71
C THR A 96 -6.64 -10.43 2.69
N VAL A 97 -5.88 -10.77 1.66
CA VAL A 97 -5.40 -9.82 0.65
C VAL A 97 -5.86 -10.25 -0.73
N ARG A 98 -6.54 -9.36 -1.43
CA ARG A 98 -6.84 -9.48 -2.84
C ARG A 98 -5.90 -8.57 -3.63
N PRO A 99 -4.87 -9.13 -4.27
CA PRO A 99 -3.98 -8.36 -5.14
C PRO A 99 -4.74 -7.78 -6.33
N SER A 100 -4.18 -6.74 -6.94
CA SER A 100 -4.66 -6.28 -8.24
C SER A 100 -4.44 -7.35 -9.30
N SER A 101 -5.39 -7.54 -10.20
CA SER A 101 -5.22 -8.45 -11.35
C SER A 101 -4.13 -8.00 -12.32
N ARG A 102 -3.84 -6.69 -12.39
CA ARG A 102 -2.83 -6.13 -13.27
C ARG A 102 -1.41 -6.26 -12.70
N GLU A 103 -1.24 -6.09 -11.39
CA GLU A 103 0.02 -6.31 -10.69
C GLU A 103 -0.24 -7.15 -9.43
N PRO A 104 -0.17 -8.49 -9.52
CA PRO A 104 -0.37 -9.37 -8.37
C PRO A 104 0.93 -9.75 -7.66
N HIS A 105 2.10 -9.53 -8.27
CA HIS A 105 3.35 -10.17 -7.88
C HIS A 105 3.88 -9.68 -6.54
N PHE A 106 3.95 -8.35 -6.33
CA PHE A 106 4.49 -7.79 -5.10
C PHE A 106 3.67 -8.19 -3.87
N ALA A 107 2.35 -8.01 -3.94
CA ALA A 107 1.47 -8.34 -2.82
C ALA A 107 1.48 -9.86 -2.53
N SER A 108 1.54 -10.69 -3.56
CA SER A 108 1.60 -12.15 -3.40
C SER A 108 2.93 -12.58 -2.76
N ALA A 109 4.05 -12.03 -3.22
CA ALA A 109 5.36 -12.30 -2.63
C ALA A 109 5.42 -11.85 -1.17
N LEU A 110 4.86 -10.67 -0.85
CA LEU A 110 4.82 -10.15 0.51
C LEU A 110 4.00 -11.06 1.45
N VAL A 111 2.80 -11.49 1.03
CA VAL A 111 1.97 -12.41 1.83
C VAL A 111 2.66 -13.75 2.03
N GLN A 112 3.34 -14.28 1.01
CA GLN A 112 4.15 -15.50 1.15
C GLN A 112 5.31 -15.32 2.13
N ALA A 113 6.02 -14.20 2.04
CA ALA A 113 7.16 -13.91 2.92
C ALA A 113 6.73 -13.69 4.38
N ILE A 114 5.55 -13.13 4.63
CA ILE A 114 4.98 -13.05 5.98
C ILE A 114 4.80 -14.45 6.58
N GLY A 115 4.41 -15.45 5.79
CA GLY A 115 4.35 -16.86 6.20
C GLY A 115 3.43 -17.17 7.38
N HIS A 116 2.50 -16.26 7.73
CA HIS A 116 1.62 -16.44 8.87
C HIS A 116 0.26 -17.01 8.42
N PRO A 117 -0.29 -18.05 9.09
CA PRO A 117 -1.53 -18.71 8.65
C PRO A 117 -2.74 -17.78 8.59
N ASP A 118 -2.76 -16.74 9.42
CA ASP A 118 -3.83 -15.74 9.45
C ASP A 118 -3.67 -14.61 8.42
N VAL A 119 -2.61 -14.66 7.59
CA VAL A 119 -2.40 -13.71 6.48
C VAL A 119 -2.41 -14.48 5.17
N GLN A 120 -3.45 -14.33 4.38
CA GLN A 120 -3.68 -15.16 3.20
C GLN A 120 -4.13 -14.35 2.00
N LEU A 121 -3.80 -14.84 0.81
CA LEU A 121 -4.42 -14.35 -0.42
C LEU A 121 -5.85 -14.86 -0.52
N SER A 122 -6.81 -13.99 -0.84
CA SER A 122 -8.21 -14.37 -1.03
C SER A 122 -8.91 -13.43 -2.00
N GLY A 123 -9.69 -13.98 -2.91
CA GLY A 123 -10.63 -13.21 -3.73
C GLY A 123 -12.01 -13.03 -3.10
N LEU A 124 -12.27 -13.69 -1.95
CA LEU A 124 -13.56 -13.69 -1.30
C LEU A 124 -13.65 -12.58 -0.26
N ALA A 125 -14.72 -11.78 -0.32
CA ALA A 125 -15.02 -10.78 0.68
C ALA A 125 -15.45 -11.47 2.00
N PRO A 126 -15.14 -10.87 3.17
CA PRO A 126 -15.54 -11.38 4.46
C PRO A 126 -17.03 -11.16 4.72
N SER A 127 -17.58 -11.91 5.65
CA SER A 127 -18.94 -11.71 6.17
C SER A 127 -18.99 -10.82 7.42
N GLU A 128 -17.81 -10.51 8.02
CA GLU A 128 -17.66 -9.68 9.22
C GLU A 128 -16.31 -8.94 9.20
N GLY A 129 -16.20 -7.87 9.97
CA GLY A 129 -14.99 -7.07 10.09
C GLY A 129 -14.93 -5.91 9.12
N GLU A 130 -13.77 -5.66 8.51
CA GLU A 130 -13.55 -4.51 7.65
C GLU A 130 -13.03 -4.92 6.26
N ILE A 131 -13.38 -4.12 5.24
CA ILE A 131 -12.77 -4.17 3.91
C ILE A 131 -12.06 -2.85 3.69
N HIS A 132 -10.75 -2.88 3.47
CA HIS A 132 -9.96 -1.74 3.02
C HIS A 132 -9.79 -1.85 1.51
N VAL A 133 -10.38 -0.94 0.76
CA VAL A 133 -10.33 -0.95 -0.70
C VAL A 133 -9.56 0.24 -1.24
N TYR A 134 -8.48 -0.05 -1.96
CA TYR A 134 -7.62 0.90 -2.66
C TYR A 134 -7.95 0.87 -4.14
N GLY A 135 -8.44 1.96 -4.71
CA GLY A 135 -8.82 1.98 -6.12
C GLY A 135 -9.63 3.20 -6.52
N HIS A 136 -10.23 3.13 -7.71
CA HIS A 136 -11.12 4.18 -8.20
C HIS A 136 -12.46 4.18 -7.45
N ASP A 137 -13.13 5.32 -7.42
CA ASP A 137 -14.40 5.50 -6.70
C ASP A 137 -15.49 4.53 -7.17
N GLU A 138 -15.49 4.16 -8.45
CA GLU A 138 -16.39 3.14 -9.00
C GLU A 138 -16.16 1.76 -8.34
N THR A 139 -14.89 1.38 -8.15
CA THR A 139 -14.53 0.13 -7.48
C THR A 139 -14.98 0.15 -6.01
N ILE A 140 -14.78 1.29 -5.35
CA ILE A 140 -15.21 1.47 -3.95
C ILE A 140 -16.74 1.34 -3.84
N THR A 141 -17.46 2.02 -4.73
CA THR A 141 -18.94 1.97 -4.79
C THR A 141 -19.44 0.53 -5.00
N ASP A 142 -18.82 -0.20 -5.91
CA ASP A 142 -19.13 -1.60 -6.18
C ASP A 142 -18.88 -2.51 -4.96
N VAL A 143 -17.78 -2.29 -4.24
CA VAL A 143 -17.46 -3.05 -3.02
C VAL A 143 -18.47 -2.74 -1.91
N VAL A 144 -18.82 -1.47 -1.72
CA VAL A 144 -19.83 -1.05 -0.74
C VAL A 144 -21.18 -1.71 -1.05
N ALA A 145 -21.60 -1.71 -2.31
CA ALA A 145 -22.88 -2.29 -2.72
C ALA A 145 -22.98 -3.81 -2.50
N ARG A 146 -21.83 -4.51 -2.50
CA ARG A 146 -21.76 -5.98 -2.37
C ARG A 146 -21.32 -6.46 -0.97
N ALA A 147 -20.91 -5.54 -0.11
CA ALA A 147 -20.47 -5.89 1.23
C ALA A 147 -21.62 -6.50 2.05
N ALA A 148 -21.31 -7.51 2.85
CA ALA A 148 -22.28 -8.11 3.76
C ALA A 148 -22.73 -7.10 4.80
N SER A 149 -23.96 -7.27 5.29
CA SER A 149 -24.51 -6.44 6.37
C SER A 149 -23.61 -6.56 7.61
N GLY A 150 -23.15 -5.42 8.15
CA GLY A 150 -22.23 -5.37 9.30
C GLY A 150 -20.74 -5.36 8.95
N VAL A 151 -20.37 -5.49 7.69
CA VAL A 151 -18.99 -5.25 7.22
C VAL A 151 -18.77 -3.75 7.00
N VAL A 152 -17.73 -3.20 7.59
CA VAL A 152 -17.33 -1.80 7.40
C VAL A 152 -16.41 -1.69 6.19
N VAL A 153 -16.79 -0.89 5.19
CA VAL A 153 -15.92 -0.63 4.01
C VAL A 153 -15.20 0.70 4.20
N ARG A 154 -13.87 0.65 4.14
CA ARG A 154 -12.98 1.82 4.16
C ARG A 154 -12.41 2.02 2.76
N GLY A 155 -12.95 3.00 2.05
CA GLY A 155 -12.50 3.36 0.70
C GLY A 155 -11.30 4.30 0.73
N HIS A 156 -10.27 3.96 -0.05
CA HIS A 156 -9.11 4.81 -0.34
C HIS A 156 -9.12 5.13 -1.84
N GLY A 157 -9.94 6.11 -2.21
CA GLY A 157 -10.22 6.50 -3.58
C GLY A 157 -9.19 7.40 -4.23
N ALA A 158 -9.54 7.93 -5.38
CA ALA A 158 -8.72 8.88 -6.11
C ALA A 158 -8.66 10.22 -5.37
N GLY A 159 -7.45 10.81 -5.32
CA GLY A 159 -7.20 12.15 -4.84
C GLY A 159 -6.64 13.03 -5.95
N LEU A 160 -6.72 14.33 -5.76
CA LEU A 160 -6.03 15.31 -6.59
C LEU A 160 -4.81 15.83 -5.83
N GLY A 161 -3.62 15.50 -6.34
CA GLY A 161 -2.37 16.11 -5.86
C GLY A 161 -2.24 17.55 -6.37
N VAL A 162 -1.93 18.47 -5.46
CA VAL A 162 -1.69 19.89 -5.78
C VAL A 162 -0.37 20.29 -5.15
N ALA A 163 0.52 20.92 -5.92
CA ALA A 163 1.71 21.57 -5.41
C ALA A 163 1.44 23.07 -5.24
N LEU A 164 1.78 23.60 -4.08
CA LEU A 164 1.72 25.04 -3.80
C LEU A 164 3.15 25.58 -3.70
N ILE A 165 3.48 26.56 -4.54
CA ILE A 165 4.78 27.21 -4.60
C ILE A 165 4.58 28.68 -4.25
N ASP A 166 5.19 29.10 -3.15
CA ASP A 166 5.16 30.51 -2.73
C ASP A 166 5.98 31.39 -3.69
N VAL A 167 5.59 32.65 -3.85
CA VAL A 167 6.30 33.63 -4.71
C VAL A 167 7.72 33.92 -4.26
N GLU A 168 8.04 33.73 -2.98
CA GLU A 168 9.37 33.92 -2.41
C GLU A 168 10.18 32.62 -2.34
N ALA A 169 9.63 31.49 -2.83
CA ALA A 169 10.28 30.20 -2.75
C ALA A 169 11.51 30.11 -3.66
N ASP A 170 12.52 29.34 -3.21
CA ASP A 170 13.62 28.90 -4.09
C ASP A 170 13.09 27.95 -5.16
N LEU A 171 12.92 28.44 -6.37
CA LEU A 171 12.38 27.69 -7.50
C LEU A 171 13.20 26.43 -7.83
N GLN A 172 14.53 26.44 -7.64
CA GLN A 172 15.33 25.25 -7.87
C GLN A 172 15.10 24.19 -6.81
N ALA A 173 14.94 24.58 -5.55
CA ALA A 173 14.60 23.66 -4.48
C ALA A 173 13.19 23.08 -4.69
N CYS A 174 12.23 23.92 -5.05
CA CYS A 174 10.86 23.52 -5.39
C CYS A 174 10.84 22.53 -6.57
N ALA A 175 11.56 22.82 -7.64
CA ALA A 175 11.63 21.93 -8.81
C ALA A 175 12.23 20.55 -8.46
N ARG A 176 13.27 20.52 -7.63
CA ARG A 176 13.84 19.24 -7.14
C ARG A 176 12.85 18.44 -6.28
N SER A 177 12.13 19.13 -5.38
CA SER A 177 11.12 18.47 -4.54
C SER A 177 9.95 17.95 -5.37
N LEU A 178 9.47 18.78 -6.30
CA LEU A 178 8.38 18.40 -7.22
C LEU A 178 8.77 17.21 -8.11
N ALA A 179 10.01 17.17 -8.59
CA ALA A 179 10.49 16.04 -9.38
C ALA A 179 10.47 14.72 -8.58
N ARG A 180 10.76 14.75 -7.28
CA ARG A 180 10.67 13.57 -6.40
C ARG A 180 9.25 13.03 -6.26
N ASP A 181 8.24 13.89 -6.36
CA ASP A 181 6.85 13.49 -6.26
C ASP A 181 6.27 13.07 -7.63
N VAL A 182 6.78 13.63 -8.72
CA VAL A 182 6.25 13.42 -10.08
C VAL A 182 6.91 12.24 -10.79
N VAL A 183 8.24 12.09 -10.69
CA VAL A 183 9.00 11.09 -11.45
C VAL A 183 8.65 9.65 -11.06
N PRO A 184 8.53 9.30 -9.77
CA PRO A 184 8.21 7.93 -9.38
C PRO A 184 6.87 7.45 -9.95
N PHE A 185 6.81 6.17 -10.30
CA PHE A 185 5.58 5.50 -10.77
C PHE A 185 4.95 6.14 -12.02
N ASP A 186 5.73 6.84 -12.87
CA ASP A 186 5.24 7.51 -14.09
C ASP A 186 4.02 8.41 -13.82
N GLN A 187 4.09 9.24 -12.79
CA GLN A 187 3.01 10.14 -12.35
C GLN A 187 1.71 9.43 -11.91
N ARG A 188 1.75 8.12 -11.68
CA ARG A 188 0.58 7.35 -11.21
C ARG A 188 0.49 7.29 -9.69
N GLY A 189 1.50 7.80 -8.98
CA GLY A 189 1.53 7.87 -7.53
C GLY A 189 0.46 8.82 -6.97
N CYS A 190 -0.08 8.48 -5.80
CA CYS A 190 -1.07 9.31 -5.12
C CYS A 190 -0.49 10.66 -4.64
N LEU A 191 0.84 10.76 -4.50
CA LEU A 191 1.55 11.99 -4.16
C LEU A 191 1.90 12.85 -5.38
N SER A 192 1.78 12.30 -6.60
CA SER A 192 2.12 13.05 -7.82
C SER A 192 1.14 14.20 -8.04
N PRO A 193 1.59 15.48 -7.93
CA PRO A 193 0.72 16.60 -8.17
C PRO A 193 0.31 16.67 -9.65
N ARG A 194 -0.95 16.99 -9.88
CA ARG A 194 -1.53 17.16 -11.21
C ARG A 194 -1.63 18.64 -11.58
N VAL A 195 -1.49 19.50 -10.59
CA VAL A 195 -1.53 20.97 -10.69
C VAL A 195 -0.44 21.54 -9.80
N ALA A 196 0.27 22.55 -10.30
CA ALA A 196 1.27 23.29 -9.57
C ALA A 196 1.04 24.80 -9.71
#